data_123be6e541a8f3dbf6fe5b8c7a70e58e
#
_entry.id   123be6e541a8f3dbf6fe5b8c7a70e58e
#
_cell.length_a   1.000
_cell.length_b   1.000
_cell.length_c   1.000
_cell.angle_alpha   90.00
_cell.angle_beta   90.00
_cell.angle_gamma   90.00
#
_symmetry.space_group_name_H-M   'P 1'
#
loop_
_entity.id
_entity.type
_entity.pdbx_description
1 polymer ?
#
loop_
_entity_poly.entity_id
_entity_poly.type
_entity_poly.pdbx_seq_one_letter_code
_entity_poly.pdbx_strand_id
1 'polypeptide(L)'
;MEQRKKFRLADVVLSVICVVFVAEAAAPVASIGNSQYFWWVFMMIAFLLPYGMISSELGTTYTGDGGLYDWINKAFPRSKWGARASWYYWINFPLWMASLAVVCPELLSVLTGLQFGWFAKLLIELAFIWTVTWIAFYPVCDSIIILNISAAIKMILALTVGVLGIVYVVKNGFVNDMAFRTFLPGLDLHSLSYISVIIFNFLGFEVVCTYADNMRDPKRQIPQAIVSGGIVIALIYLFSAFGIGAAIPTHEISEDSGLIDAVSLMTGRTSGLFVGAVALLFLITLFGNMISWSMGVNSTAAYAAENGDMPAIFARRWAKNDMPIGSALTSGIVASVVCILGIIIELLSPDSSLFWSFFALKLVMLLLSYAPVFPAFLRLREIDPDSERPFRVPGGRGMLRVLAYVPMALILISIFFTAVPLSMDSETLSGYLPITIGSILSIVIGEILIAARARRHHS
;
A
#
# COMPACT_ATOMS: atom_id res chain seq x y z
N MET A 1 -29.76 21.55 -1.67
CA MET A 1 -28.61 20.86 -1.06
C MET A 1 -29.09 19.51 -0.55
N GLU A 2 -28.86 18.45 -1.31
CA GLU A 2 -29.15 17.07 -0.88
C GLU A 2 -28.31 16.77 0.37
N GLN A 3 -28.95 16.38 1.48
CA GLN A 3 -28.25 15.92 2.66
C GLN A 3 -27.44 14.68 2.29
N ARG A 4 -26.13 14.83 2.02
CA ARG A 4 -25.23 13.69 1.83
C ARG A 4 -25.37 12.77 3.05
N LYS A 5 -25.69 11.50 2.77
CA LYS A 5 -25.93 10.49 3.77
C LYS A 5 -24.64 10.27 4.58
N LYS A 6 -24.61 10.66 5.84
CA LYS A 6 -23.41 10.55 6.68
C LYS A 6 -23.03 9.09 6.92
N PHE A 7 -21.74 8.78 6.87
CA PHE A 7 -21.15 7.46 7.10
C PHE A 7 -21.49 6.93 8.49
N ARG A 8 -21.97 5.67 8.54
CA ARG A 8 -22.09 4.90 9.77
C ARG A 8 -20.75 4.22 10.10
N LEU A 9 -20.58 3.70 11.32
CA LEU A 9 -19.34 3.00 11.69
C LEU A 9 -19.00 1.83 10.73
N ALA A 10 -19.99 1.06 10.31
CA ALA A 10 -19.79 -0.03 9.35
C ALA A 10 -19.24 0.48 8.00
N ASP A 11 -19.73 1.62 7.52
CA ASP A 11 -19.25 2.22 6.26
C ASP A 11 -17.79 2.67 6.41
N VAL A 12 -17.42 3.22 7.58
CA VAL A 12 -16.05 3.62 7.88
C VAL A 12 -15.12 2.41 7.98
N VAL A 13 -15.54 1.33 8.64
CA VAL A 13 -14.77 0.06 8.71
C VAL A 13 -14.56 -0.54 7.31
N LEU A 14 -15.62 -0.56 6.47
CA LEU A 14 -15.50 -1.04 5.10
C LEU A 14 -14.59 -0.14 4.25
N SER A 15 -14.61 1.18 4.48
CA SER A 15 -13.68 2.11 3.84
C SER A 15 -12.24 1.82 4.24
N VAL A 16 -11.97 1.54 5.53
CA VAL A 16 -10.64 1.08 6.00
C VAL A 16 -10.22 -0.18 5.26
N ILE A 17 -11.08 -1.19 5.20
CA ILE A 17 -10.78 -2.45 4.51
C ILE A 17 -10.53 -2.17 3.01
N CYS A 18 -11.32 -1.32 2.38
CA CYS A 18 -11.15 -0.98 0.96
C CYS A 18 -9.78 -0.34 0.69
N VAL A 19 -9.34 0.57 1.53
CA VAL A 19 -8.10 1.32 1.34
C VAL A 19 -6.87 0.49 1.73
N VAL A 20 -6.91 -0.18 2.88
CA VAL A 20 -5.74 -0.82 3.49
C VAL A 20 -5.54 -2.25 2.98
N PHE A 21 -6.63 -3.03 2.81
CA PHE A 21 -6.49 -4.41 2.34
C PHE A 21 -6.20 -4.47 0.84
N VAL A 22 -5.07 -5.09 0.47
CA VAL A 22 -4.62 -5.30 -0.91
C VAL A 22 -4.37 -6.79 -1.17
N ALA A 23 -5.12 -7.38 -2.10
CA ALA A 23 -5.10 -8.83 -2.32
C ALA A 23 -3.75 -9.32 -2.90
N GLU A 24 -3.11 -8.50 -3.73
CA GLU A 24 -1.81 -8.78 -4.35
C GLU A 24 -0.66 -8.91 -3.34
N ALA A 25 -0.82 -8.37 -2.13
CA ALA A 25 0.20 -8.49 -1.08
C ALA A 25 0.17 -9.84 -0.34
N ALA A 26 -0.82 -10.69 -0.57
CA ALA A 26 -0.93 -11.96 0.13
C ALA A 26 0.12 -12.99 -0.33
N ALA A 27 0.41 -13.07 -1.63
CA ALA A 27 1.39 -14.01 -2.18
C ALA A 27 2.83 -13.69 -1.75
N PRO A 28 3.34 -12.45 -1.85
CA PRO A 28 4.66 -12.10 -1.33
C PRO A 28 4.87 -12.47 0.14
N VAL A 29 3.86 -12.27 1.00
CA VAL A 29 3.98 -12.65 2.41
C VAL A 29 3.90 -14.16 2.59
N ALA A 30 3.10 -14.88 1.79
CA ALA A 30 3.02 -16.34 1.87
C ALA A 30 4.35 -17.03 1.51
N SER A 31 5.22 -16.40 0.70
CA SER A 31 6.52 -16.93 0.30
C SER A 31 7.52 -17.09 1.45
N ILE A 32 7.31 -16.43 2.60
CA ILE A 32 8.11 -16.67 3.82
C ILE A 32 7.58 -17.83 4.68
N GLY A 33 6.63 -18.60 4.17
CA GLY A 33 6.09 -19.80 4.81
C GLY A 33 5.38 -19.52 6.13
N ASN A 34 5.41 -20.51 7.05
CA ASN A 34 4.69 -20.40 8.32
C ASN A 34 5.25 -19.32 9.27
N SER A 35 6.48 -18.83 9.07
CA SER A 35 7.03 -17.74 9.87
C SER A 35 6.22 -16.45 9.73
N GLN A 36 5.49 -16.27 8.64
CA GLN A 36 4.58 -15.14 8.44
C GLN A 36 3.57 -14.98 9.58
N TYR A 37 3.04 -16.09 10.14
CA TYR A 37 2.03 -16.00 11.21
C TYR A 37 2.58 -15.30 12.46
N PHE A 38 3.84 -15.58 12.82
CA PHE A 38 4.53 -14.85 13.87
C PHE A 38 4.65 -13.37 13.54
N TRP A 39 5.12 -13.05 12.32
CA TRP A 39 5.36 -11.68 11.90
C TRP A 39 4.06 -10.86 11.81
N TRP A 40 2.94 -11.45 11.36
CA TRP A 40 1.65 -10.77 11.37
C TRP A 40 1.22 -10.39 12.79
N VAL A 41 1.27 -11.33 13.74
CA VAL A 41 0.88 -11.08 15.14
C VAL A 41 1.83 -10.07 15.79
N PHE A 42 3.12 -10.22 15.58
CA PHE A 42 4.12 -9.31 16.11
C PHE A 42 3.92 -7.87 15.58
N MET A 43 3.76 -7.70 14.27
CA MET A 43 3.56 -6.39 13.66
C MET A 43 2.20 -5.79 13.99
N MET A 44 1.18 -6.59 14.23
CA MET A 44 -0.10 -6.07 14.74
C MET A 44 0.07 -5.41 16.11
N ILE A 45 0.87 -5.99 16.99
CA ILE A 45 1.10 -5.46 18.34
C ILE A 45 2.13 -4.32 18.32
N ALA A 46 3.27 -4.53 17.63
CA ALA A 46 4.40 -3.61 17.69
C ALA A 46 4.30 -2.44 16.70
N PHE A 47 3.50 -2.59 15.63
CA PHE A 47 3.34 -1.56 14.60
C PHE A 47 1.90 -1.05 14.48
N LEU A 48 0.93 -1.92 14.13
CA LEU A 48 -0.45 -1.48 13.87
C LEU A 48 -1.09 -0.73 15.04
N LEU A 49 -1.02 -1.29 16.25
CA LEU A 49 -1.67 -0.66 17.42
C LEU A 49 -1.06 0.71 17.74
N PRO A 50 0.28 0.87 17.85
CA PRO A 50 0.88 2.19 18.06
C PRO A 50 0.59 3.16 16.92
N TYR A 51 0.77 2.74 15.67
CA TYR A 51 0.51 3.58 14.51
C TYR A 51 -0.97 4.00 14.43
N GLY A 52 -1.89 3.06 14.64
CA GLY A 52 -3.33 3.34 14.65
C GLY A 52 -3.74 4.34 15.71
N MET A 53 -3.18 4.24 16.93
CA MET A 53 -3.41 5.23 17.99
C MET A 53 -2.84 6.60 17.62
N ILE A 54 -1.62 6.67 17.10
CA ILE A 54 -0.98 7.92 16.67
C ILE A 54 -1.77 8.57 15.54
N SER A 55 -2.11 7.82 14.50
CA SER A 55 -2.89 8.32 13.36
C SER A 55 -4.29 8.78 13.80
N SER A 56 -4.93 8.08 14.74
CA SER A 56 -6.21 8.50 15.31
C SER A 56 -6.11 9.85 16.05
N GLU A 57 -5.06 10.05 16.83
CA GLU A 57 -4.87 11.34 17.53
C GLU A 57 -4.57 12.45 16.52
N LEU A 58 -3.63 12.25 15.61
CA LEU A 58 -3.26 13.26 14.63
C LEU A 58 -4.44 13.59 13.69
N GLY A 59 -5.13 12.57 13.18
CA GLY A 59 -6.24 12.74 12.24
C GLY A 59 -7.50 13.34 12.86
N THR A 60 -7.73 13.17 14.18
CA THR A 60 -8.85 13.82 14.86
C THR A 60 -8.51 15.21 15.38
N THR A 61 -7.23 15.52 15.60
CA THR A 61 -6.76 16.82 16.09
C THR A 61 -6.50 17.80 14.94
N TYR A 62 -5.81 17.32 13.90
CA TYR A 62 -5.43 18.12 12.74
C TYR A 62 -6.19 17.64 11.52
N THR A 63 -7.45 18.01 11.44
CA THR A 63 -8.33 17.71 10.30
C THR A 63 -7.96 18.62 9.12
N GLY A 64 -7.71 18.03 7.95
CA GLY A 64 -7.36 18.77 6.72
C GLY A 64 -6.93 17.85 5.59
N ASP A 65 -6.93 18.38 4.38
CA ASP A 65 -6.64 17.63 3.14
C ASP A 65 -5.17 17.24 2.98
N GLY A 66 -4.28 17.82 3.80
CA GLY A 66 -2.84 17.59 3.75
C GLY A 66 -2.37 16.25 4.34
N GLY A 67 -3.21 15.57 5.14
CA GLY A 67 -2.87 14.28 5.76
C GLY A 67 -1.51 14.30 6.46
N LEU A 68 -0.67 13.29 6.18
CA LEU A 68 0.66 13.16 6.78
C LEU A 68 1.59 14.35 6.50
N TYR A 69 1.47 15.00 5.32
CA TYR A 69 2.22 16.19 5.00
C TYR A 69 1.95 17.33 6.00
N ASP A 70 0.66 17.58 6.29
CA ASP A 70 0.26 18.65 7.20
C ASP A 70 0.78 18.42 8.63
N TRP A 71 0.67 17.19 9.13
CA TRP A 71 1.17 16.82 10.45
C TRP A 71 2.68 17.03 10.59
N ILE A 72 3.45 16.57 9.59
CA ILE A 72 4.91 16.70 9.59
C ILE A 72 5.33 18.16 9.42
N ASN A 73 4.65 18.90 8.55
CA ASN A 73 4.97 20.31 8.31
C ASN A 73 4.67 21.20 9.52
N LYS A 74 3.55 20.95 10.22
CA LYS A 74 3.22 21.61 11.49
C LYS A 74 4.22 21.29 12.60
N ALA A 75 4.69 20.05 12.68
CA ALA A 75 5.69 19.65 13.67
C ALA A 75 7.07 20.27 13.39
N PHE A 76 7.44 20.42 12.12
CA PHE A 76 8.77 20.86 11.67
C PHE A 76 8.70 21.96 10.59
N PRO A 77 8.08 23.12 10.87
CA PRO A 77 7.76 24.13 9.84
C PRO A 77 8.99 24.78 9.17
N ARG A 78 10.16 24.71 9.82
CA ARG A 78 11.42 25.25 9.28
C ARG A 78 12.25 24.21 8.52
N SER A 79 11.77 22.98 8.45
CA SER A 79 12.45 21.88 7.78
C SER A 79 11.77 21.56 6.44
N LYS A 80 12.42 20.78 5.61
CA LYS A 80 11.80 20.26 4.38
C LYS A 80 11.24 18.84 4.54
N TRP A 81 11.01 18.40 5.81
CA TRP A 81 10.51 17.05 6.06
C TRP A 81 9.08 16.84 5.55
N GLY A 82 8.20 17.85 5.64
CA GLY A 82 6.86 17.79 5.06
C GLY A 82 6.92 17.60 3.53
N ALA A 83 7.72 18.41 2.84
CA ALA A 83 7.94 18.31 1.41
C ALA A 83 8.48 16.92 0.99
N ARG A 84 9.50 16.41 1.69
CA ARG A 84 10.07 15.06 1.45
C ARG A 84 9.04 13.97 1.64
N ALA A 85 8.32 14.00 2.76
CA ALA A 85 7.27 13.02 3.03
C ALA A 85 6.17 13.04 1.97
N SER A 86 5.73 14.23 1.53
CA SER A 86 4.76 14.37 0.45
C SER A 86 5.28 13.83 -0.88
N TRP A 87 6.56 14.07 -1.21
CA TRP A 87 7.19 13.51 -2.40
C TRP A 87 7.24 11.99 -2.36
N TYR A 88 7.71 11.39 -1.26
CA TYR A 88 7.79 9.95 -1.10
C TYR A 88 6.40 9.30 -1.10
N TYR A 89 5.43 9.95 -0.48
CA TYR A 89 4.03 9.50 -0.47
C TYR A 89 3.40 9.57 -1.86
N TRP A 90 3.74 10.58 -2.67
CA TRP A 90 3.23 10.68 -4.04
C TRP A 90 3.93 9.70 -4.98
N ILE A 91 5.26 9.61 -4.99
CA ILE A 91 5.99 8.77 -5.94
C ILE A 91 5.73 7.28 -5.76
N ASN A 92 5.38 6.83 -4.54
CA ASN A 92 4.99 5.45 -4.33
C ASN A 92 3.78 5.04 -5.18
N PHE A 93 2.85 5.96 -5.45
CA PHE A 93 1.60 5.66 -6.15
C PHE A 93 1.81 5.27 -7.63
N PRO A 94 2.51 6.05 -8.48
CA PRO A 94 2.81 5.60 -9.84
C PRO A 94 3.69 4.35 -9.90
N LEU A 95 4.59 4.13 -8.94
CA LEU A 95 5.36 2.90 -8.84
C LEU A 95 4.47 1.69 -8.53
N TRP A 96 3.53 1.85 -7.61
CA TRP A 96 2.54 0.81 -7.31
C TRP A 96 1.62 0.56 -8.51
N MET A 97 1.16 1.60 -9.18
CA MET A 97 0.34 1.49 -10.38
C MET A 97 1.08 0.70 -11.49
N ALA A 98 2.38 0.91 -11.65
CA ALA A 98 3.20 0.12 -12.58
C ALA A 98 3.31 -1.34 -12.15
N SER A 99 3.54 -1.65 -10.86
CA SER A 99 3.59 -3.04 -10.38
C SER A 99 2.28 -3.79 -10.63
N LEU A 100 1.12 -3.15 -10.41
CA LEU A 100 -0.18 -3.76 -10.65
C LEU A 100 -0.48 -3.89 -12.16
N ALA A 101 0.01 -2.97 -12.98
CA ALA A 101 -0.15 -3.03 -14.42
C ALA A 101 0.49 -4.30 -14.99
N VAL A 102 1.67 -4.71 -14.50
CA VAL A 102 2.39 -5.93 -14.93
C VAL A 102 1.58 -7.20 -14.65
N VAL A 103 0.74 -7.23 -13.62
CA VAL A 103 -0.11 -8.39 -13.29
C VAL A 103 -1.32 -8.52 -14.22
N CYS A 104 -1.80 -7.40 -14.81
CA CYS A 104 -3.01 -7.39 -15.61
C CYS A 104 -3.00 -8.32 -16.84
N PRO A 105 -1.91 -8.40 -17.65
CA PRO A 105 -1.85 -9.31 -18.80
C PRO A 105 -2.01 -10.78 -18.41
N GLU A 106 -1.47 -11.18 -17.26
CA GLU A 106 -1.57 -12.57 -16.77
C GLU A 106 -3.01 -12.90 -16.37
N LEU A 107 -3.66 -12.02 -15.61
CA LEU A 107 -5.07 -12.18 -15.26
C LEU A 107 -5.97 -12.24 -16.50
N LEU A 108 -5.70 -11.43 -17.52
CA LEU A 108 -6.41 -11.47 -18.80
C LEU A 108 -6.12 -12.75 -19.57
N SER A 109 -4.89 -13.29 -19.50
CA SER A 109 -4.56 -14.58 -20.10
C SER A 109 -5.38 -15.72 -19.49
N VAL A 110 -5.52 -15.73 -18.17
CA VAL A 110 -6.37 -16.69 -17.45
C VAL A 110 -7.85 -16.55 -17.84
N LEU A 111 -8.34 -15.31 -17.99
CA LEU A 111 -9.73 -15.03 -18.37
C LEU A 111 -10.06 -15.46 -19.82
N THR A 112 -9.14 -15.18 -20.76
CA THR A 112 -9.39 -15.32 -22.19
C THR A 112 -8.83 -16.60 -22.79
N GLY A 113 -7.87 -17.24 -22.10
CA GLY A 113 -7.10 -18.35 -22.62
C GLY A 113 -6.05 -17.96 -23.68
N LEU A 114 -5.87 -16.64 -23.90
CA LEU A 114 -4.91 -16.11 -24.89
C LEU A 114 -3.55 -15.86 -24.24
N GLN A 115 -2.48 -16.16 -24.98
CA GLN A 115 -1.13 -15.76 -24.60
C GLN A 115 -0.76 -14.45 -25.29
N PHE A 116 -0.37 -13.43 -24.49
CA PHE A 116 -0.03 -12.11 -24.99
C PHE A 116 1.49 -12.00 -25.25
N GLY A 117 1.88 -11.55 -26.46
CA GLY A 117 3.26 -11.17 -26.74
C GLY A 117 3.62 -9.86 -26.02
N TRP A 118 4.92 -9.57 -25.89
CA TRP A 118 5.45 -8.41 -25.15
C TRP A 118 4.78 -7.07 -25.49
N PHE A 119 4.49 -6.82 -26.77
CA PHE A 119 3.83 -5.58 -27.19
C PHE A 119 2.37 -5.50 -26.73
N ALA A 120 1.64 -6.62 -26.79
CA ALA A 120 0.26 -6.68 -26.30
C ALA A 120 0.22 -6.53 -24.76
N LYS A 121 1.18 -7.14 -24.03
CA LYS A 121 1.33 -6.94 -22.59
C LYS A 121 1.50 -5.45 -22.26
N LEU A 122 2.45 -4.76 -22.91
CA LEU A 122 2.66 -3.32 -22.72
C LEU A 122 1.40 -2.49 -23.00
N LEU A 123 0.64 -2.82 -24.06
CA LEU A 123 -0.62 -2.09 -24.34
C LEU A 123 -1.65 -2.30 -23.26
N ILE A 124 -1.76 -3.50 -22.69
CA ILE A 124 -2.66 -3.81 -21.57
C ILE A 124 -2.24 -3.04 -20.31
N GLU A 125 -0.94 -3.03 -20.00
CA GLU A 125 -0.38 -2.28 -18.87
C GLU A 125 -0.68 -0.78 -18.99
N LEU A 126 -0.41 -0.19 -20.16
CA LEU A 126 -0.73 1.22 -20.41
C LEU A 126 -2.24 1.47 -20.35
N ALA A 127 -3.08 0.58 -20.87
CA ALA A 127 -4.52 0.69 -20.78
C ALA A 127 -5.00 0.71 -19.33
N PHE A 128 -4.43 -0.14 -18.46
CA PHE A 128 -4.71 -0.12 -17.02
C PHE A 128 -4.32 1.23 -16.41
N ILE A 129 -3.09 1.69 -16.61
CA ILE A 129 -2.58 2.95 -16.07
C ILE A 129 -3.45 4.13 -16.47
N TRP A 130 -3.78 4.25 -17.75
CA TRP A 130 -4.55 5.38 -18.26
C TRP A 130 -6.03 5.31 -17.88
N THR A 131 -6.60 4.12 -17.71
CA THR A 131 -7.94 3.95 -17.16
C THR A 131 -8.02 4.44 -15.71
N VAL A 132 -7.06 4.04 -14.86
CA VAL A 132 -6.96 4.54 -13.48
C VAL A 132 -6.76 6.05 -13.45
N THR A 133 -5.86 6.58 -14.28
CA THR A 133 -5.58 8.02 -14.39
C THR A 133 -6.82 8.80 -14.81
N TRP A 134 -7.59 8.28 -15.76
CA TRP A 134 -8.83 8.91 -16.22
C TRP A 134 -9.90 8.92 -15.14
N ILE A 135 -10.07 7.80 -14.42
CA ILE A 135 -11.03 7.70 -13.31
C ILE A 135 -10.67 8.69 -12.19
N ALA A 136 -9.37 8.92 -11.94
CA ALA A 136 -8.90 9.87 -10.94
C ALA A 136 -9.28 11.34 -11.20
N PHE A 137 -9.77 11.67 -12.40
CA PHE A 137 -10.30 13.01 -12.70
C PHE A 137 -11.73 13.22 -12.17
N TYR A 138 -12.36 12.18 -11.64
CA TYR A 138 -13.74 12.24 -11.14
C TYR A 138 -13.77 11.88 -9.64
N PRO A 139 -14.69 12.45 -8.86
CA PRO A 139 -14.83 12.18 -7.43
C PRO A 139 -15.49 10.82 -7.16
N VAL A 140 -15.01 9.76 -7.84
CA VAL A 140 -15.57 8.40 -7.76
C VAL A 140 -15.19 7.75 -6.43
N CYS A 141 -14.00 8.04 -5.92
CA CYS A 141 -13.48 7.49 -4.66
C CYS A 141 -14.24 7.96 -3.42
N ASP A 142 -15.00 9.07 -3.52
CA ASP A 142 -15.87 9.55 -2.43
C ASP A 142 -17.18 8.77 -2.34
N SER A 143 -17.47 7.90 -3.31
CA SER A 143 -18.70 7.12 -3.31
C SER A 143 -18.62 5.97 -2.30
N ILE A 144 -19.38 6.08 -1.22
CA ILE A 144 -19.54 5.03 -0.21
C ILE A 144 -19.93 3.68 -0.82
N ILE A 145 -20.71 3.69 -1.90
CA ILE A 145 -21.16 2.47 -2.58
C ILE A 145 -19.96 1.77 -3.24
N ILE A 146 -19.12 2.52 -3.93
CA ILE A 146 -17.93 1.99 -4.61
C ILE A 146 -16.95 1.44 -3.59
N LEU A 147 -16.68 2.17 -2.49
CA LEU A 147 -15.82 1.71 -1.41
C LEU A 147 -16.33 0.41 -0.78
N ASN A 148 -17.64 0.34 -0.49
CA ASN A 148 -18.24 -0.85 0.12
C ASN A 148 -18.23 -2.07 -0.83
N ILE A 149 -18.52 -1.87 -2.12
CA ILE A 149 -18.47 -2.95 -3.12
C ILE A 149 -17.03 -3.44 -3.28
N SER A 150 -16.05 -2.53 -3.40
CA SER A 150 -14.64 -2.90 -3.52
C SER A 150 -14.16 -3.69 -2.29
N ALA A 151 -14.51 -3.25 -1.08
CA ALA A 151 -14.20 -3.97 0.14
C ALA A 151 -14.82 -5.36 0.17
N ALA A 152 -16.08 -5.48 -0.23
CA ALA A 152 -16.77 -6.78 -0.28
C ALA A 152 -16.10 -7.75 -1.27
N ILE A 153 -15.75 -7.28 -2.47
CA ILE A 153 -15.06 -8.08 -3.49
C ILE A 153 -13.70 -8.57 -2.96
N LYS A 154 -12.92 -7.70 -2.35
CA LYS A 154 -11.62 -8.04 -1.75
C LYS A 154 -11.76 -9.11 -0.66
N MET A 155 -12.74 -8.96 0.23
CA MET A 155 -13.01 -9.95 1.28
C MET A 155 -13.46 -11.29 0.69
N ILE A 156 -14.35 -11.29 -0.31
CA ILE A 156 -14.81 -12.51 -0.99
C ILE A 156 -13.61 -13.23 -1.62
N LEU A 157 -12.74 -12.52 -2.31
CA LEU A 157 -11.55 -13.09 -2.94
C LEU A 157 -10.65 -13.79 -1.90
N ALA A 158 -10.29 -13.09 -0.84
CA ALA A 158 -9.42 -13.62 0.20
C ALA A 158 -10.05 -14.82 0.95
N LEU A 159 -11.35 -14.71 1.27
CA LEU A 159 -12.09 -15.82 1.89
C LEU A 159 -12.18 -17.04 0.96
N THR A 160 -12.37 -16.82 -0.35
CA THR A 160 -12.40 -17.90 -1.33
C THR A 160 -11.08 -18.69 -1.31
N VAL A 161 -9.94 -18.01 -1.34
CA VAL A 161 -8.61 -18.64 -1.30
C VAL A 161 -8.42 -19.44 0.00
N GLY A 162 -8.76 -18.85 1.15
CA GLY A 162 -8.64 -19.53 2.44
C GLY A 162 -9.56 -20.76 2.58
N VAL A 163 -10.82 -20.67 2.12
CA VAL A 163 -11.77 -21.81 2.14
C VAL A 163 -11.30 -22.92 1.20
N LEU A 164 -10.84 -22.59 -0.01
CA LEU A 164 -10.27 -23.58 -0.91
C LEU A 164 -9.04 -24.27 -0.31
N GLY A 165 -8.19 -23.53 0.42
CA GLY A 165 -7.07 -24.08 1.16
C GLY A 165 -7.49 -25.12 2.20
N ILE A 166 -8.54 -24.85 2.99
CA ILE A 166 -9.10 -25.84 3.93
C ILE A 166 -9.57 -27.09 3.19
N VAL A 167 -10.34 -26.93 2.11
CA VAL A 167 -10.85 -28.06 1.31
C VAL A 167 -9.70 -28.88 0.72
N TYR A 168 -8.64 -28.20 0.24
CA TYR A 168 -7.46 -28.83 -0.31
C TYR A 168 -6.73 -29.68 0.75
N VAL A 169 -6.46 -29.09 1.93
CA VAL A 169 -5.78 -29.79 3.03
C VAL A 169 -6.57 -31.01 3.53
N VAL A 170 -7.91 -30.90 3.63
CA VAL A 170 -8.74 -32.04 4.04
C VAL A 170 -8.65 -33.21 3.04
N LYS A 171 -8.45 -32.91 1.75
CA LYS A 171 -8.38 -33.96 0.71
C LYS A 171 -6.95 -34.49 0.48
N ASN A 172 -5.96 -33.63 0.53
CA ASN A 172 -4.60 -33.94 0.08
C ASN A 172 -3.55 -33.89 1.19
N GLY A 173 -3.88 -33.34 2.38
CA GLY A 173 -2.94 -33.01 3.44
C GLY A 173 -2.21 -31.70 3.19
N PHE A 174 -1.33 -31.32 4.12
CA PHE A 174 -0.51 -30.13 4.00
C PHE A 174 0.68 -30.37 3.05
N VAL A 175 0.94 -29.44 2.17
CA VAL A 175 2.10 -29.46 1.28
C VAL A 175 3.38 -29.01 2.01
N ASN A 176 3.25 -28.04 2.92
CA ASN A 176 4.35 -27.53 3.72
C ASN A 176 4.44 -28.18 5.10
N ASP A 177 5.63 -28.24 5.70
CA ASP A 177 5.85 -28.75 7.06
C ASP A 177 5.13 -27.86 8.07
N MET A 178 4.23 -28.45 8.87
CA MET A 178 3.44 -27.78 9.91
C MET A 178 4.04 -27.98 11.31
N ALA A 179 5.30 -28.39 11.44
CA ALA A 179 5.97 -28.51 12.74
C ALA A 179 6.08 -27.14 13.41
N PHE A 180 5.96 -27.09 14.75
CA PHE A 180 5.99 -25.84 15.53
C PHE A 180 7.21 -24.95 15.20
N ARG A 181 8.35 -25.57 14.93
CA ARG A 181 9.60 -24.86 14.54
C ARG A 181 9.43 -23.96 13.31
N THR A 182 8.56 -24.32 12.35
CA THR A 182 8.35 -23.54 11.12
C THR A 182 7.54 -22.26 11.37
N PHE A 183 6.86 -22.16 12.50
CA PHE A 183 6.12 -20.96 12.94
C PHE A 183 6.99 -19.96 13.72
N LEU A 184 8.23 -20.35 14.06
CA LEU A 184 9.17 -19.42 14.68
C LEU A 184 9.59 -18.34 13.68
N PRO A 185 9.96 -17.12 14.16
CA PRO A 185 10.32 -16.03 13.26
C PRO A 185 11.54 -16.41 12.42
N GLY A 186 11.39 -16.37 11.09
CA GLY A 186 12.51 -16.41 10.17
C GLY A 186 13.34 -15.13 10.32
N LEU A 187 14.62 -15.26 10.61
CA LEU A 187 15.57 -14.14 10.69
C LEU A 187 16.55 -14.15 9.51
N ASP A 188 16.27 -14.96 8.50
CA ASP A 188 16.99 -14.96 7.23
C ASP A 188 16.62 -13.70 6.40
N LEU A 189 17.49 -13.37 5.45
CA LEU A 189 17.33 -12.17 4.61
C LEU A 189 16.04 -12.16 3.82
N HIS A 190 15.64 -13.31 3.31
CA HIS A 190 14.41 -13.46 2.56
C HIS A 190 13.20 -13.11 3.43
N SER A 191 13.06 -13.73 4.61
CA SER A 191 11.98 -13.43 5.55
C SER A 191 11.95 -11.95 5.98
N LEU A 192 13.12 -11.37 6.25
CA LEU A 192 13.21 -9.98 6.72
C LEU A 192 12.87 -8.95 5.63
N SER A 193 13.14 -9.22 4.36
CA SER A 193 12.79 -8.31 3.26
C SER A 193 11.27 -8.18 3.07
N TYR A 194 10.50 -9.24 3.34
CA TYR A 194 9.03 -9.22 3.22
C TYR A 194 8.31 -8.62 4.44
N ILE A 195 9.00 -8.31 5.54
CA ILE A 195 8.40 -7.59 6.68
C ILE A 195 7.85 -6.23 6.23
N SER A 196 8.49 -5.57 5.25
CA SER A 196 8.00 -4.33 4.67
C SER A 196 6.61 -4.46 4.05
N VAL A 197 6.29 -5.61 3.48
CA VAL A 197 4.96 -5.92 2.93
C VAL A 197 3.92 -6.03 4.05
N ILE A 198 4.28 -6.67 5.18
CA ILE A 198 3.38 -6.77 6.33
C ILE A 198 3.10 -5.39 6.93
N ILE A 199 4.14 -4.55 7.07
CA ILE A 199 3.98 -3.16 7.54
C ILE A 199 3.10 -2.37 6.57
N PHE A 200 3.34 -2.49 5.26
CA PHE A 200 2.52 -1.84 4.23
C PHE A 200 1.03 -2.17 4.39
N ASN A 201 0.72 -3.43 4.66
CA ASN A 201 -0.66 -3.89 4.85
C ASN A 201 -1.33 -3.35 6.12
N PHE A 202 -0.61 -2.58 6.92
CA PHE A 202 -1.12 -1.83 8.07
C PHE A 202 -1.00 -0.31 7.88
N LEU A 203 -0.66 0.19 6.69
CA LEU A 203 -0.62 1.62 6.37
C LEU A 203 -1.87 2.05 5.58
N GLY A 204 -2.14 3.35 5.54
CA GLY A 204 -3.27 3.91 4.80
C GLY A 204 -4.47 4.31 5.67
N PHE A 205 -4.42 4.10 6.97
CA PHE A 205 -5.51 4.49 7.87
C PHE A 205 -5.76 6.00 7.90
N GLU A 206 -4.74 6.82 7.63
CA GLU A 206 -4.87 8.28 7.55
C GLU A 206 -5.80 8.72 6.41
N VAL A 207 -5.90 7.93 5.35
CA VAL A 207 -6.83 8.21 4.25
C VAL A 207 -8.28 8.22 4.76
N VAL A 208 -8.60 7.42 5.78
CA VAL A 208 -9.92 7.42 6.41
C VAL A 208 -10.19 8.72 7.17
N CYS A 209 -9.15 9.37 7.70
CA CYS A 209 -9.30 10.66 8.37
C CYS A 209 -9.72 11.78 7.38
N THR A 210 -9.41 11.67 6.09
CA THR A 210 -9.86 12.63 5.08
C THR A 210 -11.38 12.58 4.84
N TYR A 211 -12.05 11.49 5.25
CA TYR A 211 -13.52 11.37 5.20
C TYR A 211 -14.22 11.87 6.46
N ALA A 212 -13.52 12.50 7.41
CA ALA A 212 -14.06 12.91 8.70
C ALA A 212 -15.35 13.76 8.57
N ASP A 213 -15.39 14.70 7.62
CA ASP A 213 -16.55 15.57 7.37
C ASP A 213 -17.80 14.80 6.89
N ASN A 214 -17.60 13.63 6.31
CA ASN A 214 -18.68 12.74 5.86
C ASN A 214 -19.14 11.77 6.95
N MET A 215 -18.51 11.73 8.12
CA MET A 215 -18.86 10.85 9.24
C MET A 215 -19.92 11.47 10.15
N ARG A 216 -20.64 10.61 10.89
CA ARG A 216 -21.61 11.06 11.93
C ARG A 216 -20.90 11.53 13.19
N ASP A 217 -19.91 10.78 13.65
CA ASP A 217 -19.11 11.05 14.84
C ASP A 217 -17.65 10.64 14.58
N PRO A 218 -16.87 11.52 13.90
CA PRO A 218 -15.48 11.20 13.55
C PRO A 218 -14.62 10.87 14.77
N LYS A 219 -14.85 11.55 15.89
CA LYS A 219 -14.07 11.40 17.13
C LYS A 219 -14.07 9.96 17.66
N ARG A 220 -15.20 9.25 17.52
CA ARG A 220 -15.35 7.85 17.93
C ARG A 220 -15.17 6.87 16.77
N GLN A 221 -15.68 7.22 15.59
CA GLN A 221 -15.69 6.30 14.45
C GLN A 221 -14.29 6.04 13.90
N ILE A 222 -13.39 7.05 13.84
CA ILE A 222 -12.03 6.88 13.34
C ILE A 222 -11.24 5.87 14.20
N PRO A 223 -11.07 6.05 15.53
CA PRO A 223 -10.32 5.08 16.33
C PRO A 223 -10.92 3.67 16.31
N GLN A 224 -12.26 3.57 16.38
CA GLN A 224 -12.94 2.29 16.35
C GLN A 224 -12.74 1.58 15.00
N ALA A 225 -12.83 2.32 13.89
CA ALA A 225 -12.65 1.76 12.55
C ALA A 225 -11.20 1.31 12.31
N ILE A 226 -10.20 2.07 12.79
CA ILE A 226 -8.80 1.70 12.68
C ILE A 226 -8.51 0.40 13.42
N VAL A 227 -8.94 0.30 14.68
CA VAL A 227 -8.68 -0.90 15.49
C VAL A 227 -9.45 -2.12 14.94
N SER A 228 -10.77 -1.99 14.75
CA SER A 228 -11.60 -3.12 14.28
C SER A 228 -11.25 -3.49 12.84
N GLY A 229 -11.06 -2.50 11.96
CA GLY A 229 -10.64 -2.73 10.58
C GLY A 229 -9.28 -3.39 10.50
N GLY A 230 -8.30 -2.94 11.29
CA GLY A 230 -6.97 -3.53 11.34
C GLY A 230 -6.97 -4.99 11.80
N ILE A 231 -7.77 -5.35 12.82
CA ILE A 231 -7.92 -6.74 13.26
C ILE A 231 -8.56 -7.59 12.15
N VAL A 232 -9.63 -7.12 11.53
CA VAL A 232 -10.29 -7.83 10.43
C VAL A 232 -9.33 -8.04 9.26
N ILE A 233 -8.58 -7.00 8.88
CA ILE A 233 -7.59 -7.06 7.81
C ILE A 233 -6.51 -8.11 8.13
N ALA A 234 -5.95 -8.11 9.34
CA ALA A 234 -4.94 -9.08 9.74
C ALA A 234 -5.47 -10.52 9.66
N LEU A 235 -6.71 -10.76 10.12
CA LEU A 235 -7.34 -12.08 10.04
C LEU A 235 -7.57 -12.53 8.58
N ILE A 236 -7.99 -11.61 7.71
CA ILE A 236 -8.19 -11.90 6.29
C ILE A 236 -6.86 -12.24 5.60
N TYR A 237 -5.78 -11.50 5.91
CA TYR A 237 -4.45 -11.80 5.36
C TYR A 237 -3.95 -13.16 5.84
N LEU A 238 -4.02 -13.45 7.14
CA LEU A 238 -3.63 -14.75 7.68
C LEU A 238 -4.40 -15.90 7.03
N PHE A 239 -5.69 -15.70 6.76
CA PHE A 239 -6.53 -16.71 6.16
C PHE A 239 -6.25 -16.92 4.67
N SER A 240 -6.04 -15.84 3.90
CA SER A 240 -5.67 -15.94 2.48
C SER A 240 -4.26 -16.50 2.29
N ALA A 241 -3.31 -16.08 3.12
CA ALA A 241 -1.96 -16.61 3.11
C ALA A 241 -1.89 -18.10 3.49
N PHE A 242 -2.74 -18.54 4.44
CA PHE A 242 -2.96 -19.96 4.71
C PHE A 242 -3.42 -20.69 3.46
N GLY A 243 -4.39 -20.14 2.73
CA GLY A 243 -4.90 -20.76 1.50
C GLY A 243 -3.82 -20.95 0.44
N ILE A 244 -2.97 -19.96 0.23
CA ILE A 244 -1.84 -20.05 -0.73
C ILE A 244 -0.84 -21.13 -0.26
N GLY A 245 -0.36 -21.06 0.98
CA GLY A 245 0.59 -22.00 1.55
C GLY A 245 0.06 -23.43 1.75
N ALA A 246 -1.26 -23.61 1.68
CA ALA A 246 -1.87 -24.94 1.75
C ALA A 246 -1.66 -25.77 0.48
N ALA A 247 -1.54 -25.10 -0.69
CA ALA A 247 -1.50 -25.74 -1.99
C ALA A 247 -0.12 -25.68 -2.66
N ILE A 248 0.69 -24.65 -2.36
CA ILE A 248 1.97 -24.40 -3.02
C ILE A 248 3.11 -24.60 -2.02
N PRO A 249 4.19 -25.34 -2.38
CA PRO A 249 5.42 -25.34 -1.60
C PRO A 249 5.97 -23.92 -1.45
N THR A 250 6.42 -23.58 -0.25
CA THR A 250 6.82 -22.21 0.10
C THR A 250 7.82 -21.58 -0.89
N HIS A 251 8.78 -22.39 -1.39
CA HIS A 251 9.81 -21.93 -2.34
C HIS A 251 9.35 -21.83 -3.79
N GLU A 252 8.12 -22.25 -4.10
CA GLU A 252 7.51 -22.18 -5.44
C GLU A 252 6.41 -21.10 -5.51
N ILE A 253 6.15 -20.37 -4.42
CA ILE A 253 5.13 -19.33 -4.43
C ILE A 253 5.62 -18.14 -5.25
N SER A 254 4.95 -17.86 -6.36
CA SER A 254 5.17 -16.67 -7.17
C SER A 254 4.65 -15.43 -6.47
N GLU A 255 5.40 -14.34 -6.53
CA GLU A 255 5.07 -13.07 -5.88
C GLU A 255 3.90 -12.34 -6.55
N ASP A 256 3.75 -12.51 -7.86
CA ASP A 256 2.74 -11.84 -8.69
C ASP A 256 1.51 -12.71 -8.95
N SER A 257 1.70 -13.98 -9.33
CA SER A 257 0.64 -14.91 -9.72
C SER A 257 0.22 -15.88 -8.61
N GLY A 258 0.95 -15.97 -7.49
CA GLY A 258 0.79 -16.99 -6.46
C GLY A 258 -0.63 -17.17 -5.92
N LEU A 259 -1.46 -16.12 -5.92
CA LEU A 259 -2.87 -16.24 -5.54
C LEU A 259 -3.68 -17.03 -6.58
N ILE A 260 -3.50 -16.75 -7.88
CA ILE A 260 -4.19 -17.45 -8.98
C ILE A 260 -3.64 -18.87 -9.14
N ASP A 261 -2.34 -19.05 -8.97
CA ASP A 261 -1.68 -20.36 -9.02
C ASP A 261 -2.22 -21.28 -7.92
N ALA A 262 -2.37 -20.76 -6.69
CA ALA A 262 -2.99 -21.48 -5.60
C ALA A 262 -4.43 -21.93 -5.93
N VAL A 263 -5.25 -21.02 -6.48
CA VAL A 263 -6.63 -21.35 -6.88
C VAL A 263 -6.65 -22.42 -7.98
N SER A 264 -5.74 -22.31 -8.95
CA SER A 264 -5.61 -23.27 -10.05
C SER A 264 -5.22 -24.66 -9.55
N LEU A 265 -4.24 -24.74 -8.66
CA LEU A 265 -3.80 -25.99 -8.04
C LEU A 265 -4.91 -26.61 -7.16
N MET A 266 -5.55 -25.81 -6.31
CA MET A 266 -6.60 -26.31 -5.40
C MET A 266 -7.84 -26.80 -6.14
N THR A 267 -8.14 -26.23 -7.30
CA THR A 267 -9.29 -26.66 -8.12
C THR A 267 -8.94 -27.71 -9.15
N GLY A 268 -7.66 -28.01 -9.36
CA GLY A 268 -7.16 -28.89 -10.44
C GLY A 268 -7.45 -28.34 -11.83
N ARG A 269 -7.63 -27.04 -11.99
CA ARG A 269 -8.00 -26.37 -13.24
C ARG A 269 -7.19 -25.12 -13.44
N THR A 270 -6.49 -25.03 -14.54
CA THR A 270 -5.76 -23.80 -14.95
C THR A 270 -6.65 -22.81 -15.70
N SER A 271 -7.84 -23.21 -16.09
CA SER A 271 -8.81 -22.42 -16.84
C SER A 271 -10.25 -22.86 -16.53
N GLY A 272 -11.21 -22.10 -16.98
CA GLY A 272 -12.63 -22.37 -16.80
C GLY A 272 -13.36 -21.27 -16.03
N LEU A 273 -14.70 -21.40 -15.96
CA LEU A 273 -15.57 -20.35 -15.42
C LEU A 273 -15.19 -19.91 -13.99
N PHE A 274 -14.82 -20.85 -13.11
CA PHE A 274 -14.50 -20.53 -11.72
C PHE A 274 -13.16 -19.80 -11.59
N VAL A 275 -12.10 -20.34 -12.21
CA VAL A 275 -10.76 -19.69 -12.17
C VAL A 275 -10.82 -18.33 -12.87
N GLY A 276 -11.53 -18.23 -13.99
CA GLY A 276 -11.79 -16.98 -14.69
C GLY A 276 -12.56 -15.97 -13.82
N ALA A 277 -13.57 -16.42 -13.07
CA ALA A 277 -14.30 -15.54 -12.14
C ALA A 277 -13.38 -15.00 -11.02
N VAL A 278 -12.50 -15.84 -10.46
CA VAL A 278 -11.52 -15.42 -9.45
C VAL A 278 -10.52 -14.42 -10.05
N ALA A 279 -10.00 -14.69 -11.26
CA ALA A 279 -9.11 -13.77 -11.97
C ALA A 279 -9.78 -12.42 -12.26
N LEU A 280 -11.07 -12.42 -12.64
CA LEU A 280 -11.84 -11.20 -12.83
C LEU A 280 -12.02 -10.43 -11.52
N LEU A 281 -12.36 -11.10 -10.43
CA LEU A 281 -12.47 -10.47 -9.12
C LEU A 281 -11.13 -9.87 -8.70
N PHE A 282 -10.03 -10.58 -8.93
CA PHE A 282 -8.70 -10.08 -8.64
C PHE A 282 -8.38 -8.83 -9.48
N LEU A 283 -8.63 -8.85 -10.79
CA LEU A 283 -8.46 -7.69 -11.66
C LEU A 283 -9.27 -6.47 -11.17
N ILE A 284 -10.52 -6.68 -10.76
CA ILE A 284 -11.37 -5.63 -10.19
C ILE A 284 -10.74 -5.07 -8.90
N THR A 285 -10.13 -5.90 -8.05
CA THR A 285 -9.48 -5.42 -6.84
C THR A 285 -8.27 -4.54 -7.12
N LEU A 286 -7.50 -4.81 -8.20
CA LEU A 286 -6.39 -3.95 -8.62
C LEU A 286 -6.87 -2.54 -8.98
N PHE A 287 -7.94 -2.44 -9.77
CA PHE A 287 -8.57 -1.14 -10.05
C PHE A 287 -9.10 -0.47 -8.77
N GLY A 288 -9.78 -1.23 -7.91
CA GLY A 288 -10.30 -0.74 -6.64
C GLY A 288 -9.22 -0.15 -5.74
N ASN A 289 -8.05 -0.79 -5.66
CA ASN A 289 -6.89 -0.29 -4.92
C ASN A 289 -6.43 1.07 -5.46
N MET A 290 -6.20 1.15 -6.76
CA MET A 290 -5.72 2.37 -7.39
C MET A 290 -6.72 3.52 -7.26
N ILE A 291 -8.00 3.25 -7.45
CA ILE A 291 -9.05 4.27 -7.31
C ILE A 291 -9.12 4.78 -5.86
N SER A 292 -9.10 3.88 -4.88
CA SER A 292 -9.21 4.24 -3.46
C SER A 292 -8.02 5.10 -2.98
N TRP A 293 -6.80 4.76 -3.41
CA TRP A 293 -5.59 5.48 -3.01
C TRP A 293 -5.35 6.76 -3.81
N SER A 294 -5.85 6.82 -5.03
CA SER A 294 -5.65 7.94 -5.95
C SER A 294 -6.06 9.29 -5.33
N MET A 295 -7.22 9.32 -4.67
CA MET A 295 -7.71 10.56 -4.05
C MET A 295 -6.76 11.06 -2.95
N GLY A 296 -6.44 10.22 -1.97
CA GLY A 296 -5.60 10.59 -0.84
C GLY A 296 -4.22 11.07 -1.27
N VAL A 297 -3.56 10.29 -2.15
CA VAL A 297 -2.20 10.61 -2.62
C VAL A 297 -2.17 11.89 -3.46
N ASN A 298 -3.06 12.01 -4.43
CA ASN A 298 -3.08 13.16 -5.33
C ASN A 298 -3.53 14.44 -4.62
N SER A 299 -4.46 14.37 -3.68
CA SER A 299 -4.87 15.53 -2.87
C SER A 299 -3.77 16.01 -1.95
N THR A 300 -3.08 15.10 -1.26
CA THR A 300 -1.92 15.45 -0.41
C THR A 300 -0.81 16.13 -1.23
N ALA A 301 -0.51 15.61 -2.43
CA ALA A 301 0.50 16.21 -3.30
C ALA A 301 0.07 17.58 -3.84
N ALA A 302 -1.21 17.75 -4.21
CA ALA A 302 -1.75 19.03 -4.64
C ALA A 302 -1.70 20.06 -3.51
N TYR A 303 -2.14 19.69 -2.31
CA TYR A 303 -2.08 20.56 -1.12
C TYR A 303 -0.66 20.99 -0.78
N ALA A 304 0.31 20.08 -0.82
CA ALA A 304 1.73 20.42 -0.62
C ALA A 304 2.27 21.35 -1.74
N ALA A 305 1.79 21.21 -2.98
CA ALA A 305 2.17 22.07 -4.09
C ALA A 305 1.56 23.49 -3.96
N GLU A 306 0.34 23.60 -3.46
CA GLU A 306 -0.31 24.87 -3.14
C GLU A 306 0.45 25.63 -2.04
N ASN A 307 1.01 24.89 -1.07
CA ASN A 307 1.89 25.46 -0.04
C ASN A 307 3.34 25.74 -0.53
N GLY A 308 3.65 25.46 -1.78
CA GLY A 308 4.96 25.73 -2.36
C GLY A 308 6.04 24.67 -2.10
N ASP A 309 5.69 23.53 -1.55
CA ASP A 309 6.61 22.43 -1.17
C ASP A 309 6.74 21.34 -2.23
N MET A 310 5.87 21.32 -3.24
CA MET A 310 5.88 20.36 -4.34
C MET A 310 5.85 21.09 -5.70
N PRO A 311 6.15 20.41 -6.83
CA PRO A 311 6.08 21.00 -8.16
C PRO A 311 4.73 21.67 -8.44
N ALA A 312 4.74 22.87 -9.02
CA ALA A 312 3.52 23.67 -9.25
C ALA A 312 2.45 22.97 -10.11
N ILE A 313 2.87 22.03 -10.98
CA ILE A 313 1.95 21.25 -11.80
C ILE A 313 0.98 20.42 -10.96
N PHE A 314 1.38 19.98 -9.76
CA PHE A 314 0.54 19.17 -8.88
C PHE A 314 -0.61 19.96 -8.27
N ALA A 315 -0.46 21.28 -8.10
CA ALA A 315 -1.52 22.18 -7.65
C ALA A 315 -2.63 22.39 -8.69
N ARG A 316 -2.45 21.89 -9.93
CA ARG A 316 -3.46 22.10 -10.98
C ARG A 316 -4.70 21.25 -10.71
N ARG A 317 -5.83 21.93 -10.47
CA ARG A 317 -7.13 21.33 -10.25
C ARG A 317 -8.04 21.46 -11.46
N TRP A 318 -8.97 20.54 -11.62
CA TRP A 318 -9.95 20.60 -12.70
C TRP A 318 -11.07 21.57 -12.32
N ALA A 319 -11.28 22.62 -13.13
CA ALA A 319 -12.28 23.65 -12.86
C ALA A 319 -13.73 23.14 -12.70
N LYS A 320 -14.03 21.93 -13.23
CA LYS A 320 -15.37 21.34 -13.17
C LYS A 320 -15.72 20.74 -11.82
N ASN A 321 -14.77 20.13 -11.12
CA ASN A 321 -15.04 19.32 -9.92
C ASN A 321 -13.93 19.37 -8.86
N ASP A 322 -12.98 20.30 -9.03
CA ASP A 322 -11.85 20.55 -8.11
C ASP A 322 -10.88 19.35 -7.89
N MET A 323 -10.94 18.33 -8.77
CA MET A 323 -10.05 17.19 -8.67
C MET A 323 -8.60 17.55 -9.03
N PRO A 324 -7.57 16.95 -8.34
CA PRO A 324 -6.16 17.26 -8.52
C PRO A 324 -5.59 16.64 -9.80
N ILE A 325 -6.03 17.10 -10.97
CA ILE A 325 -5.68 16.51 -12.28
C ILE A 325 -4.19 16.62 -12.61
N GLY A 326 -3.50 17.65 -12.12
CA GLY A 326 -2.07 17.80 -12.36
C GLY A 326 -1.24 16.68 -11.75
N SER A 327 -1.53 16.35 -10.49
CA SER A 327 -0.91 15.23 -9.80
C SER A 327 -1.29 13.88 -10.42
N ALA A 328 -2.59 13.66 -10.72
CA ALA A 328 -3.07 12.42 -11.30
C ALA A 328 -2.47 12.16 -12.71
N LEU A 329 -2.43 13.18 -13.58
CA LEU A 329 -1.83 13.07 -14.90
C LEU A 329 -0.33 12.76 -14.82
N THR A 330 0.37 13.42 -13.91
CA THR A 330 1.82 13.17 -13.71
C THR A 330 2.04 11.75 -13.20
N SER A 331 1.17 11.22 -12.33
CA SER A 331 1.22 9.82 -11.89
C SER A 331 1.08 8.85 -13.06
N GLY A 332 0.12 9.07 -13.97
CA GLY A 332 -0.05 8.24 -15.16
C GLY A 332 1.16 8.27 -16.09
N ILE A 333 1.75 9.45 -16.31
CA ILE A 333 2.97 9.59 -17.12
C ILE A 333 4.15 8.85 -16.48
N VAL A 334 4.38 9.05 -15.19
CA VAL A 334 5.50 8.38 -14.47
C VAL A 334 5.31 6.88 -14.47
N ALA A 335 4.11 6.36 -14.19
CA ALA A 335 3.82 4.93 -14.24
C ALA A 335 4.07 4.35 -15.63
N SER A 336 3.66 5.05 -16.70
CA SER A 336 3.92 4.64 -18.09
C SER A 336 5.41 4.58 -18.40
N VAL A 337 6.20 5.57 -17.95
CA VAL A 337 7.66 5.56 -18.11
C VAL A 337 8.28 4.39 -17.35
N VAL A 338 7.83 4.10 -16.14
CA VAL A 338 8.31 2.98 -15.32
C VAL A 338 8.01 1.63 -16.00
N CYS A 339 6.80 1.42 -16.55
CA CYS A 339 6.49 0.20 -17.31
C CYS A 339 7.34 0.05 -18.56
N ILE A 340 7.57 1.14 -19.31
CA ILE A 340 8.44 1.09 -20.49
C ILE A 340 9.89 0.76 -20.09
N LEU A 341 10.40 1.34 -19.02
CA LEU A 341 11.71 0.99 -18.47
C LEU A 341 11.78 -0.45 -17.95
N GLY A 342 10.65 -1.00 -17.49
CA GLY A 342 10.52 -2.41 -17.10
C GLY A 342 10.92 -3.36 -18.21
N ILE A 343 10.57 -3.07 -19.47
CA ILE A 343 10.98 -3.89 -20.63
C ILE A 343 12.52 -3.96 -20.72
N ILE A 344 13.20 -2.85 -20.42
CA ILE A 344 14.68 -2.80 -20.44
C ILE A 344 15.24 -3.67 -19.31
N ILE A 345 14.59 -3.63 -18.12
CA ILE A 345 14.98 -4.47 -16.98
C ILE A 345 14.80 -5.95 -17.32
N GLU A 346 13.66 -6.32 -17.90
CA GLU A 346 13.38 -7.70 -18.32
C GLU A 346 14.40 -8.21 -19.37
N LEU A 347 14.81 -7.36 -20.30
CA LEU A 347 15.84 -7.72 -21.29
C LEU A 347 17.23 -7.89 -20.68
N LEU A 348 17.56 -7.14 -19.62
CA LEU A 348 18.86 -7.18 -18.94
C LEU A 348 18.92 -8.25 -17.83
N SER A 349 17.79 -8.56 -17.22
CA SER A 349 17.66 -9.51 -16.12
C SER A 349 16.37 -10.32 -16.26
N PRO A 350 16.34 -11.31 -17.16
CA PRO A 350 15.12 -12.09 -17.49
C PRO A 350 14.52 -12.85 -16.29
N ASP A 351 15.33 -13.17 -15.30
CA ASP A 351 14.92 -13.92 -14.10
C ASP A 351 14.37 -13.04 -12.98
N SER A 352 14.35 -11.71 -13.17
CA SER A 352 13.83 -10.78 -12.15
C SER A 352 12.32 -10.58 -12.29
N SER A 353 11.58 -10.67 -11.17
CA SER A 353 10.17 -10.29 -11.12
C SER A 353 10.03 -8.76 -11.25
N LEU A 354 9.43 -8.28 -12.35
CA LEU A 354 9.12 -6.87 -12.54
C LEU A 354 8.08 -6.39 -11.50
N PHE A 355 7.09 -7.23 -11.21
CA PHE A 355 6.11 -6.93 -10.17
C PHE A 355 6.83 -6.64 -8.84
N TRP A 356 7.72 -7.55 -8.40
CA TRP A 356 8.43 -7.38 -7.14
C TRP A 356 9.35 -6.16 -7.15
N SER A 357 10.08 -5.94 -8.23
CA SER A 357 10.98 -4.77 -8.34
C SER A 357 10.24 -3.44 -8.17
N PHE A 358 9.10 -3.25 -8.84
CA PHE A 358 8.30 -2.04 -8.71
C PHE A 358 7.57 -1.98 -7.38
N PHE A 359 7.07 -3.12 -6.90
CA PHE A 359 6.36 -3.22 -5.63
C PHE A 359 7.29 -2.94 -4.45
N ALA A 360 8.49 -3.51 -4.42
CA ALA A 360 9.47 -3.25 -3.38
C ALA A 360 9.96 -1.81 -3.40
N LEU A 361 10.22 -1.25 -4.58
CA LEU A 361 10.59 0.16 -4.73
C LEU A 361 9.49 1.10 -4.17
N LYS A 362 8.22 0.84 -4.49
CA LYS A 362 7.12 1.64 -3.92
C LYS A 362 7.02 1.47 -2.41
N LEU A 363 7.30 0.27 -1.86
CA LEU A 363 7.32 0.04 -0.42
C LEU A 363 8.35 0.92 0.26
N VAL A 364 9.57 0.98 -0.27
CA VAL A 364 10.64 1.84 0.27
C VAL A 364 10.19 3.30 0.30
N MET A 365 9.63 3.81 -0.81
CA MET A 365 9.13 5.19 -0.88
C MET A 365 7.99 5.45 0.11
N LEU A 366 7.01 4.55 0.17
CA LEU A 366 5.90 4.67 1.10
C LEU A 366 6.38 4.68 2.55
N LEU A 367 7.22 3.73 2.94
CA LEU A 367 7.75 3.64 4.30
C LEU A 367 8.57 4.88 4.69
N LEU A 368 9.37 5.44 3.76
CA LEU A 368 10.08 6.70 3.97
C LEU A 368 9.12 7.88 4.24
N SER A 369 7.94 7.88 3.64
CA SER A 369 6.96 8.95 3.87
C SER A 369 6.35 8.89 5.27
N TYR A 370 6.22 7.70 5.85
CA TYR A 370 5.63 7.52 7.18
C TYR A 370 6.62 7.67 8.33
N ALA A 371 7.90 7.39 8.12
CA ALA A 371 8.90 7.46 9.18
C ALA A 371 8.89 8.79 9.97
N PRO A 372 8.73 9.98 9.34
CA PRO A 372 8.67 11.25 10.06
C PRO A 372 7.38 11.50 10.86
N VAL A 373 6.32 10.73 10.64
CA VAL A 373 5.03 10.90 11.37
C VAL A 373 5.21 10.65 12.86
N PHE A 374 6.03 9.67 13.24
CA PHE A 374 6.24 9.28 14.64
C PHE A 374 6.96 10.35 15.45
N PRO A 375 8.10 10.91 15.03
CA PRO A 375 8.68 12.06 15.73
C PRO A 375 7.81 13.32 15.63
N ALA A 376 7.06 13.51 14.54
CA ALA A 376 6.11 14.62 14.43
C ALA A 376 5.03 14.55 15.50
N PHE A 377 4.46 13.37 15.78
CA PHE A 377 3.51 13.15 16.85
C PHE A 377 4.05 13.62 18.23
N LEU A 378 5.27 13.21 18.58
CA LEU A 378 5.89 13.61 19.84
C LEU A 378 6.12 15.12 19.88
N ARG A 379 6.60 15.69 18.77
CA ARG A 379 6.87 17.12 18.67
C ARG A 379 5.61 17.97 18.76
N LEU A 380 4.52 17.58 18.11
CA LEU A 380 3.23 18.27 18.17
C LEU A 380 2.63 18.27 19.59
N ARG A 381 2.87 17.21 20.35
CA ARG A 381 2.49 17.20 21.78
C ARG A 381 3.26 18.20 22.65
N GLU A 382 4.49 18.57 22.24
CA GLU A 382 5.33 19.53 22.94
C GLU A 382 5.01 20.98 22.54
N ILE A 383 4.87 21.24 21.22
CA ILE A 383 4.72 22.61 20.71
C ILE A 383 3.27 23.10 20.67
N ASP A 384 2.32 22.19 20.71
CA ASP A 384 0.89 22.48 20.65
C ASP A 384 0.14 21.67 21.73
N PRO A 385 0.43 21.93 23.03
CA PRO A 385 -0.16 21.20 24.15
C PRO A 385 -1.65 21.50 24.35
N ASP A 386 -2.11 22.68 23.91
CA ASP A 386 -3.43 23.23 24.19
C ASP A 386 -4.49 22.88 23.16
N SER A 387 -4.10 22.35 22.01
CA SER A 387 -5.04 21.86 20.99
C SER A 387 -5.97 20.79 21.56
N GLU A 388 -7.26 20.93 21.25
CA GLU A 388 -8.26 19.90 21.59
C GLU A 388 -7.92 18.59 20.86
N ARG A 389 -7.71 17.53 21.64
CA ARG A 389 -7.45 16.17 21.13
C ARG A 389 -8.66 15.28 21.39
N PRO A 390 -9.57 15.15 20.42
CA PRO A 390 -10.77 14.34 20.58
C PRO A 390 -10.48 12.88 20.91
N PHE A 391 -9.44 12.32 20.30
CA PHE A 391 -8.79 11.09 20.72
C PHE A 391 -7.38 11.40 21.19
N ARG A 392 -7.00 10.91 22.36
CA ARG A 392 -5.67 11.13 22.95
C ARG A 392 -5.03 9.79 23.28
N VAL A 393 -3.85 9.53 22.72
CA VAL A 393 -3.06 8.33 23.02
C VAL A 393 -2.77 8.29 24.52
N PRO A 394 -3.12 7.20 25.22
CA PRO A 394 -2.90 7.09 26.66
C PRO A 394 -1.43 6.89 26.99
N GLY A 395 -1.05 7.25 28.22
CA GLY A 395 0.27 6.99 28.79
C GLY A 395 1.11 8.23 29.09
N GLY A 396 2.16 8.02 29.86
CA GLY A 396 3.15 9.06 30.19
C GLY A 396 4.22 9.21 29.11
N ARG A 397 5.12 10.20 29.27
CA ARG A 397 6.17 10.52 28.27
C ARG A 397 7.01 9.32 27.81
N GLY A 398 7.36 8.41 28.73
CA GLY A 398 8.11 7.19 28.39
C GLY A 398 7.33 6.27 27.45
N MET A 399 6.07 6.00 27.76
CA MET A 399 5.19 5.17 26.94
C MET A 399 4.99 5.76 25.54
N LEU A 400 4.75 7.07 25.44
CA LEU A 400 4.58 7.76 24.16
C LEU A 400 5.83 7.66 23.28
N ARG A 401 7.04 7.74 23.86
CA ARG A 401 8.30 7.52 23.14
C ARG A 401 8.40 6.10 22.61
N VAL A 402 8.06 5.10 23.41
CA VAL A 402 8.05 3.69 22.96
C VAL A 402 7.07 3.51 21.81
N LEU A 403 5.83 4.00 21.95
CA LEU A 403 4.80 3.92 20.92
C LEU A 403 5.19 4.64 19.61
N ALA A 404 6.04 5.65 19.67
CA ALA A 404 6.53 6.36 18.48
C ALA A 404 7.79 5.72 17.89
N TYR A 405 8.80 5.43 18.71
CA TYR A 405 10.10 5.00 18.18
C TYR A 405 10.15 3.52 17.78
N VAL A 406 9.33 2.64 18.39
CA VAL A 406 9.29 1.23 17.99
C VAL A 406 8.78 1.07 16.56
N PRO A 407 7.61 1.61 16.17
CA PRO A 407 7.17 1.54 14.79
C PRO A 407 8.13 2.21 13.80
N MET A 408 8.70 3.36 14.18
CA MET A 408 9.70 4.05 13.35
C MET A 408 10.93 3.17 13.11
N ALA A 409 11.45 2.52 14.14
CA ALA A 409 12.58 1.61 14.01
C ALA A 409 12.25 0.41 13.12
N LEU A 410 11.05 -0.17 13.25
CA LEU A 410 10.57 -1.26 12.40
C LEU A 410 10.48 -0.82 10.92
N ILE A 411 10.01 0.40 10.64
CA ILE A 411 10.01 0.98 9.29
C ILE A 411 11.46 1.07 8.75
N LEU A 412 12.38 1.65 9.51
CA LEU A 412 13.76 1.85 9.06
C LEU A 412 14.48 0.53 8.83
N ILE A 413 14.29 -0.46 9.71
CA ILE A 413 14.80 -1.82 9.55
C ILE A 413 14.24 -2.46 8.28
N SER A 414 12.93 -2.33 8.05
CA SER A 414 12.27 -2.89 6.87
C SER A 414 12.76 -2.24 5.57
N ILE A 415 12.94 -0.92 5.55
CA ILE A 415 13.54 -0.22 4.40
C ILE A 415 14.94 -0.77 4.12
N PHE A 416 15.75 -0.95 5.15
CA PHE A 416 17.11 -1.48 5.01
C PHE A 416 17.10 -2.86 4.37
N PHE A 417 16.33 -3.81 4.89
CA PHE A 417 16.29 -5.17 4.35
C PHE A 417 15.61 -5.27 2.98
N THR A 418 14.74 -4.33 2.62
CA THR A 418 14.09 -4.31 1.30
C THR A 418 14.96 -3.67 0.23
N ALA A 419 15.80 -2.67 0.58
CA ALA A 419 16.52 -1.88 -0.39
C ALA A 419 18.03 -2.17 -0.47
N VAL A 420 18.64 -2.82 0.54
CA VAL A 420 20.09 -2.99 0.62
C VAL A 420 20.46 -4.44 0.38
N PRO A 421 21.21 -4.76 -0.70
CA PRO A 421 21.73 -6.10 -0.91
C PRO A 421 22.79 -6.42 0.17
N LEU A 422 22.61 -7.51 0.88
CA LEU A 422 23.56 -7.93 1.94
C LEU A 422 24.54 -8.99 1.46
N SER A 423 24.35 -9.52 0.25
CA SER A 423 25.30 -10.40 -0.46
C SER A 423 25.68 -9.77 -1.80
N MET A 424 26.89 -10.05 -2.25
CA MET A 424 27.42 -9.57 -3.54
C MET A 424 27.39 -10.65 -4.63
N ASP A 425 26.65 -11.75 -4.41
CA ASP A 425 26.42 -12.74 -5.45
C ASP A 425 25.51 -12.16 -6.56
N SER A 426 25.64 -12.71 -7.77
CA SER A 426 24.94 -12.19 -8.96
C SER A 426 23.43 -12.29 -8.86
N GLU A 427 22.90 -13.29 -8.17
CA GLU A 427 21.47 -13.52 -8.00
C GLU A 427 20.86 -12.44 -7.06
N THR A 428 21.47 -12.27 -5.87
CA THR A 428 21.05 -11.22 -4.92
C THR A 428 21.18 -9.83 -5.55
N LEU A 429 22.30 -9.53 -6.23
CA LEU A 429 22.49 -8.23 -6.87
C LEU A 429 21.44 -7.96 -7.95
N SER A 430 21.12 -8.94 -8.82
CA SER A 430 20.13 -8.74 -9.89
C SER A 430 18.74 -8.39 -9.34
N GLY A 431 18.33 -8.99 -8.22
CA GLY A 431 17.05 -8.69 -7.57
C GLY A 431 17.02 -7.35 -6.84
N TYR A 432 18.12 -6.97 -6.16
CA TYR A 432 18.13 -5.76 -5.33
C TYR A 432 18.56 -4.49 -6.07
N LEU A 433 19.39 -4.57 -7.12
CA LEU A 433 19.89 -3.39 -7.84
C LEU A 433 18.78 -2.48 -8.38
N PRO A 434 17.70 -2.99 -9.02
CA PRO A 434 16.61 -2.13 -9.47
C PRO A 434 15.96 -1.36 -8.33
N ILE A 435 15.78 -2.01 -7.17
CA ILE A 435 15.16 -1.41 -5.98
C ILE A 435 16.07 -0.35 -5.37
N THR A 436 17.35 -0.67 -5.19
CA THR A 436 18.35 0.23 -4.60
C THR A 436 18.57 1.47 -5.46
N ILE A 437 18.84 1.27 -6.75
CA ILE A 437 19.07 2.37 -7.72
C ILE A 437 17.81 3.20 -7.88
N GLY A 438 16.65 2.56 -8.04
CA GLY A 438 15.37 3.23 -8.15
C GLY A 438 15.04 4.07 -6.91
N SER A 439 15.37 3.57 -5.71
CA SER A 439 15.19 4.30 -4.45
C SER A 439 16.08 5.55 -4.40
N ILE A 440 17.37 5.39 -4.71
CA ILE A 440 18.34 6.52 -4.74
C ILE A 440 17.89 7.57 -5.77
N LEU A 441 17.54 7.14 -6.98
CA LEU A 441 17.05 8.05 -8.04
C LEU A 441 15.80 8.80 -7.60
N SER A 442 14.83 8.11 -7.01
CA SER A 442 13.59 8.72 -6.52
C SER A 442 13.86 9.76 -5.43
N ILE A 443 14.79 9.49 -4.51
CA ILE A 443 15.21 10.42 -3.46
C ILE A 443 15.91 11.64 -4.09
N VAL A 444 16.87 11.43 -4.98
CA VAL A 444 17.64 12.50 -5.62
C VAL A 444 16.73 13.42 -6.46
N ILE A 445 15.83 12.83 -7.25
CA ILE A 445 14.84 13.61 -8.02
C ILE A 445 13.98 14.45 -7.07
N GLY A 446 13.50 13.86 -5.96
CA GLY A 446 12.72 14.60 -4.96
C GLY A 446 13.47 15.79 -4.37
N GLU A 447 14.74 15.61 -3.96
CA GLU A 447 15.56 16.69 -3.41
C GLU A 447 15.79 17.81 -4.44
N ILE A 448 16.03 17.46 -5.71
CA ILE A 448 16.20 18.44 -6.80
C ILE A 448 14.91 19.26 -6.99
N LEU A 449 13.75 18.59 -7.05
CA LEU A 449 12.46 19.26 -7.24
C LEU A 449 12.09 20.18 -6.08
N ILE A 450 12.31 19.72 -4.84
CA ILE A 450 12.06 20.50 -3.61
C ILE A 450 13.01 21.72 -3.57
N ALA A 451 14.30 21.54 -3.88
CA ALA A 451 15.26 22.62 -3.91
C ALA A 451 14.96 23.67 -5.01
N ALA A 452 14.58 23.20 -6.21
CA ALA A 452 14.19 24.08 -7.31
C ALA A 452 12.94 24.92 -6.97
N ARG A 453 11.98 24.35 -6.26
CA ARG A 453 10.77 25.05 -5.85
C ARG A 453 11.06 26.11 -4.78
N ALA A 454 11.89 25.77 -3.79
CA ALA A 454 12.28 26.71 -2.73
C ALA A 454 12.97 27.97 -3.28
N ARG A 455 13.81 27.84 -4.31
CA ARG A 455 14.47 29.00 -4.96
C ARG A 455 13.49 29.95 -5.64
N ARG A 456 12.40 29.42 -6.24
CA ARG A 456 11.38 30.24 -6.92
C ARG A 456 10.44 30.99 -5.97
N HIS A 457 10.35 30.57 -4.71
CA HIS A 457 9.55 31.27 -3.69
C HIS A 457 10.29 32.42 -3.02
N HIS A 458 11.63 32.48 -3.15
CA HIS A 458 12.47 33.52 -2.59
C HIS A 458 12.93 34.56 -3.65
N SER A 459 12.61 34.35 -4.91
CA SER A 459 12.77 35.29 -6.03
C SER A 459 11.43 35.95 -6.38
#